data_2184cf5651fb9eecc9ce5a99d0135f1c
#
_entry.id   2184cf5651fb9eecc9ce5a99d0135f1c
#
_cell.length_a   1.000
_cell.length_b   1.000
_cell.length_c   1.000
_cell.angle_alpha   90.00
_cell.angle_beta   90.00
_cell.angle_gamma   90.00
#
_symmetry.space_group_name_H-M   'P 1'
#
loop_
_entity.id
_entity.type
_entity.pdbx_description
1 polymer ?
#
loop_
_entity_poly.entity_id
_entity_poly.type
_entity_poly.pdbx_seq_one_letter_code
_entity_poly.pdbx_strand_id
1 'polypeptide(L)'
;MGGVIPMKGYEAAYFTRGRNLVLSDTSDMCSPDWGDIYLAAKESWLLSEAGLTLYLSEGKREYLRKDCERLYLLAVNTEQKGTFLTAFDDKVSVFYFGEWLKCYFFRNGKNILDALEFSFAEYARIVSECEAFDEQLKSDCEKVGNGYYTIACASLRQSVAAHKLVETKDGKLLFLSKENNSNGCIGTADVSYPSIPLYLLYNPELVQGMLRGIYDFAKMPVWNFDFAPHDLGTYPWCSGQIYGTAQRDDKYCCGMYSTWASPRTNQMLYLRPAESEVYEKNMQMPVEECGNMLIMQAAAITAGADKSLAEENFSLLAGWVKYLEGFGLSPENQLCTDDFAGHLAGNVNLTVKALVGIEAFSLICRFLGKEELAGEYENKARTFADAFRVKVGPHILPLSYGGTDTFSIKYNILFDKLFGFSLIGQEVCEAETAYYIQKSNRFGVPLDTREDYTKADWILWAAALTDDKEKCEALYGPVVNYLAQTPSRVPFGDWYYSTRGDIVHFINRSVVGGCFAPLLKASGKCNVKR
;
A
#
# COMPACT_ATOMS: atom_id res chain seq x y z
N MET A 1 -5.52 33.39 -3.26
CA MET A 1 -6.71 33.87 -4.02
C MET A 1 -7.89 32.97 -3.71
N GLY A 2 -9.11 33.49 -3.77
CA GLY A 2 -10.30 32.69 -3.54
C GLY A 2 -11.54 33.37 -4.10
N GLY A 3 -12.67 32.71 -4.09
CA GLY A 3 -13.94 33.21 -4.62
C GLY A 3 -15.09 32.26 -4.33
N VAL A 4 -16.23 32.60 -4.90
CA VAL A 4 -17.43 31.77 -4.91
C VAL A 4 -17.84 31.53 -6.36
N ILE A 5 -18.06 30.28 -6.71
CA ILE A 5 -18.46 29.83 -8.04
C ILE A 5 -19.92 29.37 -7.96
N PRO A 6 -20.82 29.97 -8.74
CA PRO A 6 -22.19 29.48 -8.85
C PRO A 6 -22.23 28.16 -9.61
N MET A 7 -23.03 27.21 -9.10
CA MET A 7 -23.26 25.90 -9.67
C MET A 7 -24.78 25.70 -9.84
N LYS A 8 -25.20 24.61 -10.48
CA LYS A 8 -26.64 24.32 -10.66
C LYS A 8 -27.32 24.01 -9.31
N GLY A 9 -27.92 25.02 -8.69
CA GLY A 9 -28.64 24.94 -7.43
C GLY A 9 -27.76 24.95 -6.18
N TYR A 10 -26.47 25.21 -6.32
CA TYR A 10 -25.46 25.24 -5.25
C TYR A 10 -24.44 26.33 -5.50
N GLU A 11 -23.63 26.62 -4.50
CA GLU A 11 -22.45 27.50 -4.61
C GLU A 11 -21.23 26.77 -4.07
N ALA A 12 -20.07 26.96 -4.69
CA ALA A 12 -18.78 26.46 -4.21
C ALA A 12 -17.88 27.64 -3.83
N ALA A 13 -17.67 27.85 -2.55
CA ALA A 13 -16.64 28.76 -2.07
C ALA A 13 -15.29 28.04 -2.09
N TYR A 14 -14.23 28.72 -2.53
CA TYR A 14 -12.90 28.14 -2.62
C TYR A 14 -11.81 29.14 -2.27
N PHE A 15 -10.66 28.61 -1.90
CA PHE A 15 -9.41 29.35 -1.88
C PHE A 15 -8.24 28.52 -2.39
N THR A 16 -7.30 29.22 -3.02
CA THR A 16 -6.03 28.67 -3.51
C THR A 16 -4.93 29.02 -2.52
N ARG A 17 -4.05 28.10 -2.22
CA ARG A 17 -2.74 28.39 -1.60
C ARG A 17 -1.86 29.08 -2.65
N GLY A 18 -2.05 30.37 -2.85
CA GLY A 18 -1.69 31.11 -4.06
C GLY A 18 -0.21 31.41 -4.29
N ARG A 19 0.75 30.76 -3.61
CA ARG A 19 2.18 31.04 -3.79
C ARG A 19 3.02 29.82 -4.13
N ASN A 20 2.48 28.63 -3.98
CA ASN A 20 3.27 27.40 -4.13
C ASN A 20 3.07 26.83 -5.52
N LEU A 21 4.17 26.42 -6.12
CA LEU A 21 4.16 25.66 -7.36
C LEU A 21 3.48 24.30 -7.14
N VAL A 22 2.77 23.82 -8.16
CA VAL A 22 2.23 22.45 -8.13
C VAL A 22 3.37 21.47 -7.90
N LEU A 23 3.14 20.50 -7.03
CA LEU A 23 4.14 19.51 -6.58
C LEU A 23 5.40 20.17 -5.98
N SER A 24 5.26 21.33 -5.32
CA SER A 24 6.38 22.07 -4.76
C SER A 24 6.98 21.42 -3.52
N ASP A 25 6.23 20.55 -2.87
CA ASP A 25 6.67 19.82 -1.68
C ASP A 25 6.80 18.33 -1.98
N THR A 26 7.62 17.64 -1.20
CA THR A 26 7.87 16.19 -1.33
C THR A 26 7.76 15.52 0.02
N SER A 27 7.61 14.22 0.00
CA SER A 27 7.41 13.33 1.13
C SER A 27 5.98 13.36 1.72
N ASP A 28 5.71 12.38 2.50
CA ASP A 28 4.44 12.17 3.19
C ASP A 28 4.36 12.84 4.57
N MET A 29 5.46 13.40 5.03
CA MET A 29 5.56 14.15 6.28
C MET A 29 4.92 15.53 6.15
N CYS A 30 4.74 16.01 4.94
CA CYS A 30 4.18 17.31 4.62
C CYS A 30 2.81 17.16 3.98
N SER A 31 1.84 17.97 4.42
CA SER A 31 0.59 18.11 3.69
C SER A 31 0.84 18.82 2.37
N PRO A 32 0.18 18.44 1.27
CA PRO A 32 0.27 19.18 0.01
C PRO A 32 0.01 20.66 0.23
N ASP A 33 0.97 21.50 -0.13
CA ASP A 33 0.88 22.95 0.03
C ASP A 33 0.42 23.67 -1.25
N TRP A 34 0.07 22.90 -2.27
CA TRP A 34 -0.50 23.36 -3.54
C TRP A 34 -1.97 22.93 -3.68
N GLY A 35 -2.68 23.52 -4.65
CA GLY A 35 -4.06 23.17 -4.97
C GLY A 35 -5.10 24.07 -4.35
N ASP A 36 -6.35 23.72 -4.56
CA ASP A 36 -7.52 24.48 -4.11
C ASP A 36 -8.39 23.65 -3.16
N ILE A 37 -8.86 24.31 -2.10
CA ILE A 37 -9.85 23.74 -1.19
C ILE A 37 -11.21 24.33 -1.52
N TYR A 38 -12.22 23.48 -1.59
CA TYR A 38 -13.60 23.84 -1.88
C TYR A 38 -14.54 23.45 -0.74
N LEU A 39 -15.52 24.29 -0.51
CA LEU A 39 -16.70 23.98 0.29
C LEU A 39 -17.93 24.33 -0.54
N ALA A 40 -18.71 23.32 -0.91
CA ALA A 40 -19.91 23.49 -1.72
C ALA A 40 -21.16 23.15 -0.90
N ALA A 41 -22.18 24.02 -0.99
CA ALA A 41 -23.46 23.89 -0.31
C ALA A 41 -24.55 24.63 -1.11
N LYS A 42 -25.78 24.64 -0.61
CA LYS A 42 -26.88 25.43 -1.17
C LYS A 42 -26.48 26.91 -1.26
N GLU A 43 -25.78 27.41 -0.26
CA GLU A 43 -25.13 28.71 -0.21
C GLU A 43 -23.75 28.55 0.45
N SER A 44 -22.71 29.13 -0.15
CA SER A 44 -21.34 29.03 0.36
C SER A 44 -20.66 30.39 0.32
N TRP A 45 -19.96 30.75 1.38
CA TRP A 45 -19.30 32.03 1.51
C TRP A 45 -17.79 31.86 1.72
N LEU A 46 -17.05 32.82 1.18
CA LEU A 46 -15.64 33.03 1.50
C LEU A 46 -15.54 34.31 2.32
N LEU A 47 -15.07 34.25 3.55
CA LEU A 47 -15.00 35.36 4.49
C LEU A 47 -13.57 35.59 4.96
N SER A 48 -13.26 36.87 5.26
CA SER A 48 -12.11 37.24 6.07
C SER A 48 -12.39 36.95 7.55
N GLU A 49 -11.38 37.04 8.41
CA GLU A 49 -11.54 36.92 9.87
C GLU A 49 -12.51 38.00 10.40
N ALA A 50 -12.37 39.26 9.93
CA ALA A 50 -13.30 40.34 10.26
C ALA A 50 -14.71 40.06 9.76
N GLY A 51 -14.87 39.56 8.53
CA GLY A 51 -16.16 39.18 7.96
C GLY A 51 -16.85 38.05 8.73
N LEU A 52 -16.09 37.03 9.16
CA LEU A 52 -16.61 35.96 10.00
C LEU A 52 -17.06 36.49 11.37
N THR A 53 -16.25 37.35 12.02
CA THR A 53 -16.59 37.98 13.29
C THR A 53 -17.85 38.81 13.19
N LEU A 54 -17.98 39.62 12.12
CA LEU A 54 -19.17 40.44 11.86
C LEU A 54 -20.42 39.58 11.65
N TYR A 55 -20.27 38.46 10.92
CA TYR A 55 -21.40 37.55 10.71
C TYR A 55 -21.84 36.87 12.03
N LEU A 56 -20.89 36.40 12.84
CA LEU A 56 -21.20 35.75 14.12
C LEU A 56 -21.79 36.73 15.14
N SER A 57 -21.40 38.02 15.12
CA SER A 57 -21.88 38.99 16.08
C SER A 57 -23.17 39.73 15.66
N GLU A 58 -23.33 39.99 14.38
CA GLU A 58 -24.41 40.87 13.85
C GLU A 58 -25.26 40.20 12.76
N GLY A 59 -24.93 39.00 12.31
CA GLY A 59 -25.59 38.31 11.22
C GLY A 59 -25.37 38.96 9.84
N LYS A 60 -24.42 39.90 9.73
CA LYS A 60 -24.18 40.64 8.49
C LYS A 60 -23.06 39.98 7.69
N ARG A 61 -23.28 39.86 6.35
CA ARG A 61 -22.27 39.41 5.39
C ARG A 61 -21.44 40.58 4.90
N GLU A 62 -20.12 40.49 5.01
CA GLU A 62 -19.20 41.44 4.39
C GLU A 62 -18.39 40.76 3.28
N TYR A 63 -18.24 41.46 2.12
CA TYR A 63 -17.44 40.94 1.02
C TYR A 63 -15.96 40.92 1.37
N LEU A 64 -15.25 39.86 0.87
CA LEU A 64 -13.84 39.65 1.08
C LEU A 64 -13.01 40.86 0.66
N ARG A 65 -12.19 41.40 1.56
CA ARG A 65 -11.17 42.41 1.24
C ARG A 65 -9.90 41.74 0.74
N LYS A 66 -9.20 42.35 -0.22
CA LYS A 66 -8.04 41.78 -0.92
C LYS A 66 -6.82 41.43 -0.04
N ASP A 67 -6.71 41.97 1.17
CA ASP A 67 -5.50 41.91 2.03
C ASP A 67 -5.76 41.13 3.33
N CYS A 68 -6.37 39.96 3.22
CA CYS A 68 -6.67 39.14 4.40
C CYS A 68 -5.60 38.07 4.64
N GLU A 69 -5.09 37.99 5.85
CA GLU A 69 -4.14 36.96 6.27
C GLU A 69 -4.81 35.59 6.46
N ARG A 70 -6.10 35.58 6.84
CA ARG A 70 -6.88 34.35 7.08
C ARG A 70 -8.18 34.37 6.29
N LEU A 71 -8.51 33.24 5.69
CA LEU A 71 -9.73 33.00 4.93
C LEU A 71 -10.52 31.85 5.53
N TYR A 72 -11.83 31.99 5.55
CA TYR A 72 -12.77 31.02 6.06
C TYR A 72 -13.80 30.66 4.98
N LEU A 73 -14.01 29.34 4.79
CA LEU A 73 -15.11 28.84 3.99
C LEU A 73 -16.29 28.53 4.90
N LEU A 74 -17.46 29.05 4.58
CA LEU A 74 -18.67 28.86 5.36
C LEU A 74 -19.78 28.31 4.47
N ALA A 75 -20.31 27.12 4.81
CA ALA A 75 -21.54 26.61 4.24
C ALA A 75 -22.74 27.14 5.05
N VAL A 76 -23.68 27.74 4.35
CA VAL A 76 -24.87 28.30 4.96
C VAL A 76 -26.09 27.45 4.57
N ASN A 77 -26.86 27.07 5.55
CA ASN A 77 -28.12 26.35 5.36
C ASN A 77 -29.20 26.97 6.23
N THR A 78 -30.32 27.34 5.61
CA THR A 78 -31.51 27.88 6.29
C THR A 78 -32.49 26.82 6.75
N GLU A 79 -32.26 25.56 6.39
CA GLU A 79 -33.07 24.40 6.77
C GLU A 79 -32.43 23.67 7.95
N GLN A 80 -33.24 22.90 8.73
CA GLN A 80 -32.72 22.11 9.86
C GLN A 80 -31.73 21.02 9.44
N LYS A 81 -31.79 20.56 8.18
CA LYS A 81 -30.87 19.57 7.59
C LYS A 81 -30.40 20.07 6.24
N GLY A 82 -29.12 19.90 5.97
CA GLY A 82 -28.53 20.25 4.69
C GLY A 82 -27.28 19.43 4.40
N THR A 83 -26.95 19.31 3.12
CA THR A 83 -25.74 18.62 2.63
C THR A 83 -24.72 19.67 2.23
N PHE A 84 -23.48 19.46 2.64
CA PHE A 84 -22.34 20.20 2.11
C PHE A 84 -21.25 19.22 1.68
N LEU A 85 -20.43 19.63 0.73
CA LEU A 85 -19.30 18.86 0.24
C LEU A 85 -18.01 19.65 0.48
N THR A 86 -16.99 18.94 0.96
CA THR A 86 -15.61 19.45 0.97
C THR A 86 -14.84 18.73 -0.14
N ALA A 87 -14.03 19.48 -0.88
CA ALA A 87 -13.19 18.91 -1.92
C ALA A 87 -11.81 19.58 -1.95
N PHE A 88 -10.83 18.83 -2.45
CA PHE A 88 -9.48 19.30 -2.68
C PHE A 88 -9.06 18.95 -4.11
N ASP A 89 -8.68 19.97 -4.87
CA ASP A 89 -8.15 19.82 -6.22
C ASP A 89 -6.63 20.06 -6.16
N ASP A 90 -5.85 19.01 -6.23
CA ASP A 90 -4.39 19.07 -6.24
C ASP A 90 -3.81 19.52 -7.59
N LYS A 91 -4.63 19.82 -8.58
CA LYS A 91 -4.30 20.27 -9.95
C LYS A 91 -3.50 19.25 -10.75
N VAL A 92 -2.46 18.72 -10.16
CA VAL A 92 -1.65 17.59 -10.60
C VAL A 92 -1.41 16.71 -9.38
N SER A 93 -1.77 15.44 -9.48
CA SER A 93 -1.67 14.49 -8.38
C SER A 93 -0.28 13.87 -8.28
N VAL A 94 0.33 13.58 -9.43
CA VAL A 94 1.62 12.86 -9.50
C VAL A 94 2.38 13.28 -10.76
N PHE A 95 3.68 13.47 -10.64
CA PHE A 95 4.60 13.44 -11.77
C PHE A 95 5.05 11.99 -11.99
N TYR A 96 4.85 11.45 -13.18
CA TYR A 96 5.16 10.07 -13.51
C TYR A 96 6.05 9.99 -14.76
N PHE A 97 7.34 9.81 -14.57
CA PHE A 97 8.36 9.63 -15.61
C PHE A 97 8.21 10.57 -16.84
N GLY A 98 8.02 11.85 -16.58
CA GLY A 98 7.84 12.88 -17.62
C GLY A 98 6.39 13.28 -17.86
N GLU A 99 5.41 12.61 -17.26
CA GLU A 99 4.00 12.96 -17.37
C GLU A 99 3.47 13.63 -16.11
N TRP A 100 2.64 14.66 -16.30
CA TRP A 100 1.89 15.34 -15.24
C TRP A 100 0.49 14.74 -15.19
N LEU A 101 0.23 13.88 -14.20
CA LEU A 101 -1.01 13.15 -14.09
C LEU A 101 -1.96 13.78 -13.07
N LYS A 102 -3.23 13.90 -13.48
CA LYS A 102 -4.32 14.36 -12.62
C LYS A 102 -4.99 13.18 -11.91
N CYS A 103 -5.78 13.50 -10.88
CA CYS A 103 -6.66 12.52 -10.25
C CYS A 103 -7.51 11.78 -11.30
N TYR A 104 -7.70 10.49 -11.12
CA TYR A 104 -8.45 9.61 -12.03
C TYR A 104 -9.86 10.12 -12.36
N PHE A 105 -10.53 10.83 -11.44
CA PHE A 105 -11.82 11.44 -11.69
C PHE A 105 -11.76 12.45 -12.84
N PHE A 106 -10.63 13.12 -13.04
CA PHE A 106 -10.47 14.19 -14.06
C PHE A 106 -10.11 13.68 -15.45
N ARG A 107 -10.08 12.36 -15.65
CA ARG A 107 -9.98 11.79 -17.00
C ARG A 107 -11.14 12.28 -17.88
N ASN A 108 -10.96 12.23 -19.18
CA ASN A 108 -11.95 12.66 -20.16
C ASN A 108 -12.34 14.15 -20.06
N GLY A 109 -11.40 15.01 -19.62
CA GLY A 109 -11.59 16.47 -19.56
C GLY A 109 -12.44 16.98 -18.40
N LYS A 110 -12.81 16.12 -17.45
CA LYS A 110 -13.51 16.52 -16.23
C LYS A 110 -12.64 17.36 -15.30
N ASN A 111 -13.28 18.11 -14.40
CA ASN A 111 -12.66 18.97 -13.41
C ASN A 111 -13.36 18.85 -12.05
N ILE A 112 -12.91 19.62 -11.06
CA ILE A 112 -13.45 19.55 -9.69
C ILE A 112 -14.92 19.97 -9.60
N LEU A 113 -15.37 20.90 -10.45
CA LEU A 113 -16.77 21.33 -10.44
C LEU A 113 -17.68 20.21 -10.96
N ASP A 114 -17.24 19.46 -11.98
CA ASP A 114 -17.95 18.27 -12.45
C ASP A 114 -18.04 17.21 -11.34
N ALA A 115 -17.00 17.09 -10.49
CA ALA A 115 -17.01 16.18 -9.33
C ALA A 115 -18.03 16.61 -8.28
N LEU A 116 -18.08 17.90 -7.98
CA LEU A 116 -19.04 18.46 -7.02
C LEU A 116 -20.49 18.32 -7.53
N GLU A 117 -20.75 18.68 -8.79
CA GLU A 117 -22.08 18.54 -9.40
C GLU A 117 -22.54 17.07 -9.42
N PHE A 118 -21.65 16.15 -9.82
CA PHE A 118 -21.91 14.71 -9.79
C PHE A 118 -22.25 14.24 -8.38
N SER A 119 -21.47 14.66 -7.36
CA SER A 119 -21.67 14.25 -5.98
C SER A 119 -23.01 14.72 -5.40
N PHE A 120 -23.47 15.94 -5.75
CA PHE A 120 -24.79 16.41 -5.35
C PHE A 120 -25.91 15.69 -6.10
N ALA A 121 -25.76 15.51 -7.41
CA ALA A 121 -26.79 14.87 -8.25
C ALA A 121 -27.01 13.40 -7.85
N GLU A 122 -25.94 12.68 -7.55
CA GLU A 122 -25.94 11.26 -7.25
C GLU A 122 -25.91 10.93 -5.75
N TYR A 123 -26.05 11.94 -4.89
CA TYR A 123 -25.87 11.78 -3.43
C TYR A 123 -26.67 10.61 -2.85
N ALA A 124 -27.96 10.54 -3.14
CA ALA A 124 -28.82 9.49 -2.61
C ALA A 124 -28.40 8.07 -3.10
N ARG A 125 -27.98 7.97 -4.36
CA ARG A 125 -27.48 6.71 -4.93
C ARG A 125 -26.15 6.33 -4.27
N ILE A 126 -25.21 7.26 -4.14
CA ILE A 126 -23.91 7.01 -3.51
C ILE A 126 -24.08 6.55 -2.07
N VAL A 127 -24.95 7.20 -1.29
CA VAL A 127 -25.24 6.80 0.11
C VAL A 127 -25.82 5.39 0.15
N SER A 128 -26.81 5.09 -0.69
CA SER A 128 -27.41 3.76 -0.74
C SER A 128 -26.43 2.65 -1.12
N GLU A 129 -25.51 2.93 -2.06
CA GLU A 129 -24.45 1.99 -2.44
C GLU A 129 -23.43 1.78 -1.29
N CYS A 130 -23.07 2.84 -0.56
CA CYS A 130 -22.22 2.74 0.61
C CYS A 130 -22.88 1.92 1.73
N GLU A 131 -24.16 2.16 2.03
CA GLU A 131 -24.92 1.41 3.03
C GLU A 131 -25.00 -0.08 2.65
N ALA A 132 -25.30 -0.39 1.39
CA ALA A 132 -25.33 -1.77 0.89
C ALA A 132 -23.95 -2.45 0.98
N PHE A 133 -22.88 -1.73 0.69
CA PHE A 133 -21.53 -2.23 0.85
C PHE A 133 -21.19 -2.49 2.33
N ASP A 134 -21.52 -1.58 3.23
CA ASP A 134 -21.28 -1.73 4.68
C ASP A 134 -22.01 -2.93 5.25
N GLU A 135 -23.28 -3.16 4.87
CA GLU A 135 -24.04 -4.35 5.27
C GLU A 135 -23.42 -5.65 4.73
N GLN A 136 -22.97 -5.65 3.46
CA GLN A 136 -22.30 -6.80 2.88
C GLN A 136 -20.96 -7.07 3.59
N LEU A 137 -20.15 -6.05 3.82
CA LEU A 137 -18.88 -6.16 4.53
C LEU A 137 -19.09 -6.72 5.94
N LYS A 138 -20.12 -6.24 6.66
CA LYS A 138 -20.45 -6.72 7.99
C LYS A 138 -20.82 -8.21 7.97
N SER A 139 -21.71 -8.61 7.05
CA SER A 139 -22.10 -10.01 6.87
C SER A 139 -20.92 -10.92 6.54
N ASP A 140 -20.00 -10.45 5.71
CA ASP A 140 -18.81 -11.22 5.35
C ASP A 140 -17.83 -11.32 6.52
N CYS A 141 -17.66 -10.26 7.29
CA CYS A 141 -16.82 -10.26 8.50
C CYS A 141 -17.33 -11.19 9.59
N GLU A 142 -18.65 -11.39 9.74
CA GLU A 142 -19.26 -12.34 10.68
C GLU A 142 -18.85 -13.78 10.39
N LYS A 143 -18.58 -14.12 9.13
CA LYS A 143 -18.06 -15.44 8.72
C LYS A 143 -16.63 -15.68 9.24
N VAL A 144 -15.83 -14.62 9.35
CA VAL A 144 -14.47 -14.68 9.90
C VAL A 144 -14.51 -14.82 11.42
N GLY A 145 -15.21 -13.91 12.12
CA GLY A 145 -15.39 -14.01 13.57
C GLY A 145 -15.73 -12.69 14.27
N ASN A 146 -15.80 -12.77 15.60
CA ASN A 146 -16.21 -11.65 16.44
C ASN A 146 -15.20 -10.50 16.43
N GLY A 147 -15.69 -9.26 16.30
CA GLY A 147 -14.86 -8.06 16.33
C GLY A 147 -14.09 -7.79 15.04
N TYR A 148 -14.02 -8.74 14.09
CA TYR A 148 -13.26 -8.57 12.86
C TYR A 148 -13.76 -7.41 12.00
N TYR A 149 -15.07 -7.13 12.01
CA TYR A 149 -15.65 -5.98 11.31
C TYR A 149 -15.02 -4.64 11.73
N THR A 150 -14.64 -4.46 13.00
CA THR A 150 -13.94 -3.26 13.48
C THR A 150 -12.59 -3.08 12.80
N ILE A 151 -11.83 -4.17 12.65
CA ILE A 151 -10.54 -4.15 11.94
C ILE A 151 -10.76 -3.80 10.47
N ALA A 152 -11.74 -4.45 9.82
CA ALA A 152 -12.04 -4.23 8.41
C ALA A 152 -12.43 -2.76 8.13
N CYS A 153 -13.31 -2.16 8.93
CA CYS A 153 -13.70 -0.75 8.79
C CYS A 153 -12.53 0.21 8.95
N ALA A 154 -11.68 0.00 9.98
CA ALA A 154 -10.51 0.84 10.21
C ALA A 154 -9.51 0.75 9.06
N SER A 155 -9.31 -0.45 8.52
CA SER A 155 -8.34 -0.75 7.46
C SER A 155 -8.78 -0.28 6.09
N LEU A 156 -10.05 -0.48 5.72
CA LEU A 156 -10.60 -0.16 4.39
C LEU A 156 -10.35 1.30 4.02
N ARG A 157 -10.86 2.21 4.85
CA ARG A 157 -10.76 3.65 4.59
C ARG A 157 -9.31 4.10 4.47
N GLN A 158 -8.47 3.66 5.40
CA GLN A 158 -7.07 4.09 5.45
C GLN A 158 -6.27 3.56 4.27
N SER A 159 -6.42 2.27 3.95
CA SER A 159 -5.66 1.66 2.85
C SER A 159 -5.99 2.36 1.52
N VAL A 160 -7.28 2.61 1.23
CA VAL A 160 -7.69 3.33 0.02
C VAL A 160 -7.15 4.76 0.00
N ALA A 161 -7.27 5.50 1.11
CA ALA A 161 -6.81 6.89 1.21
C ALA A 161 -5.29 7.05 1.10
N ALA A 162 -4.54 6.01 1.47
CA ALA A 162 -3.08 6.00 1.38
C ALA A 162 -2.53 5.67 -0.03
N HIS A 163 -3.39 5.67 -1.05
CA HIS A 163 -3.00 5.51 -2.46
C HIS A 163 -3.38 6.72 -3.30
N LYS A 164 -2.71 6.87 -4.44
CA LYS A 164 -3.11 7.77 -5.52
C LYS A 164 -3.59 6.96 -6.71
N LEU A 165 -4.83 7.21 -7.14
CA LEU A 165 -5.42 6.63 -8.33
C LEU A 165 -5.32 7.66 -9.46
N VAL A 166 -4.55 7.33 -10.48
CA VAL A 166 -4.32 8.18 -11.67
C VAL A 166 -4.33 7.33 -12.94
N GLU A 167 -4.41 7.98 -14.09
CA GLU A 167 -4.37 7.33 -15.40
C GLU A 167 -3.30 8.00 -16.25
N THR A 168 -2.47 7.22 -16.91
CA THR A 168 -1.47 7.72 -17.86
C THR A 168 -2.14 8.27 -19.12
N LYS A 169 -1.40 9.01 -19.96
CA LYS A 169 -1.96 9.57 -21.20
C LYS A 169 -2.42 8.51 -22.20
N ASP A 170 -1.84 7.32 -22.15
CA ASP A 170 -2.24 6.17 -22.95
C ASP A 170 -3.33 5.31 -22.31
N GLY A 171 -3.98 5.80 -21.25
CA GLY A 171 -5.15 5.19 -20.62
C GLY A 171 -4.84 4.05 -19.66
N LYS A 172 -3.59 3.90 -19.20
CA LYS A 172 -3.20 2.86 -18.25
C LYS A 172 -3.46 3.31 -16.82
N LEU A 173 -4.12 2.45 -16.06
CA LEU A 173 -4.41 2.68 -14.65
C LEU A 173 -3.14 2.56 -13.80
N LEU A 174 -2.92 3.52 -12.90
CA LEU A 174 -1.92 3.48 -11.84
C LEU A 174 -2.60 3.64 -10.48
N PHE A 175 -2.21 2.80 -9.53
CA PHE A 175 -2.68 2.86 -8.14
C PHE A 175 -1.48 2.82 -7.21
N LEU A 176 -0.97 4.00 -6.89
CA LEU A 176 0.34 4.20 -6.29
C LEU A 176 0.23 4.35 -4.77
N SER A 177 0.84 3.44 -4.03
CA SER A 177 0.95 3.54 -2.57
C SER A 177 1.77 4.76 -2.16
N LYS A 178 1.39 5.40 -1.06
CA LYS A 178 2.16 6.47 -0.40
C LYS A 178 2.63 5.95 0.94
N GLU A 179 3.90 6.05 1.22
CA GLU A 179 4.46 5.67 2.51
C GLU A 179 4.28 6.76 3.56
N ASN A 180 3.05 7.04 3.92
CA ASN A 180 2.69 8.07 4.88
C ASN A 180 3.38 7.85 6.23
N ASN A 181 4.05 8.89 6.74
CA ASN A 181 4.80 8.87 8.01
C ASN A 181 5.79 7.70 8.12
N SER A 182 6.50 7.44 7.03
CA SER A 182 7.56 6.45 6.91
C SER A 182 8.78 7.11 6.21
N ASN A 183 9.16 6.65 5.01
CA ASN A 183 10.27 7.23 4.23
C ASN A 183 9.82 8.16 3.08
N GLY A 184 8.53 8.28 2.86
CA GLY A 184 7.94 9.15 1.83
C GLY A 184 7.95 8.60 0.42
N CYS A 185 8.33 7.35 0.20
CA CYS A 185 8.33 6.74 -1.13
C CYS A 185 6.92 6.62 -1.72
N ILE A 186 6.85 6.57 -3.05
CA ILE A 186 5.63 6.36 -3.81
C ILE A 186 5.74 5.10 -4.67
N GLY A 187 4.65 4.31 -4.73
CA GLY A 187 4.60 3.10 -5.55
C GLY A 187 5.55 2.02 -5.08
N THR A 188 5.82 1.96 -3.77
CA THR A 188 6.74 1.02 -3.14
C THR A 188 6.19 -0.40 -3.21
N ALA A 189 6.98 -1.36 -3.72
CA ALA A 189 6.51 -2.72 -3.95
C ALA A 189 6.26 -3.47 -2.64
N ASP A 190 7.15 -3.37 -1.66
CA ASP A 190 7.02 -4.04 -0.36
C ASP A 190 5.97 -3.41 0.58
N VAL A 191 5.48 -2.21 0.27
CA VAL A 191 4.32 -1.56 0.91
C VAL A 191 3.02 -1.91 0.19
N SER A 192 3.08 -2.08 -1.13
CA SER A 192 1.94 -2.55 -1.92
C SER A 192 1.60 -4.01 -1.63
N TYR A 193 2.61 -4.88 -1.54
CA TYR A 193 2.46 -6.32 -1.30
C TYR A 193 1.59 -6.65 -0.06
N PRO A 194 1.84 -6.11 1.13
CA PRO A 194 0.98 -6.39 2.28
C PRO A 194 -0.46 -5.88 2.11
N SER A 195 -0.70 -4.88 1.27
CA SER A 195 -2.03 -4.27 1.13
C SER A 195 -2.97 -5.01 0.17
N ILE A 196 -2.45 -5.91 -0.68
CA ILE A 196 -3.24 -6.50 -1.78
C ILE A 196 -4.45 -7.35 -1.35
N PRO A 197 -4.54 -7.99 -0.17
CA PRO A 197 -5.73 -8.75 0.21
C PRO A 197 -7.04 -7.98 0.08
N LEU A 198 -7.06 -6.70 0.43
CA LEU A 198 -8.22 -5.82 0.22
C LEU A 198 -8.61 -5.70 -1.26
N TYR A 199 -7.63 -5.45 -2.11
CA TYR A 199 -7.86 -5.17 -3.54
C TYR A 199 -8.14 -6.44 -4.33
N LEU A 200 -7.54 -7.55 -3.96
CA LEU A 200 -7.87 -8.86 -4.54
C LEU A 200 -9.33 -9.25 -4.31
N LEU A 201 -9.90 -8.86 -3.16
CA LEU A 201 -11.31 -9.09 -2.85
C LEU A 201 -12.24 -8.26 -3.74
N TYR A 202 -11.99 -6.97 -3.85
CA TYR A 202 -12.97 -6.03 -4.39
C TYR A 202 -12.66 -5.53 -5.80
N ASN A 203 -11.37 -5.34 -6.15
CA ASN A 203 -10.97 -4.88 -7.47
C ASN A 203 -9.51 -5.27 -7.79
N PRO A 204 -9.25 -6.48 -8.31
CA PRO A 204 -7.89 -6.94 -8.61
C PRO A 204 -7.16 -6.13 -9.68
N GLU A 205 -7.86 -5.34 -10.52
CA GLU A 205 -7.23 -4.42 -11.46
C GLU A 205 -6.43 -3.31 -10.76
N LEU A 206 -6.77 -2.96 -9.52
CA LEU A 206 -5.97 -2.03 -8.73
C LEU A 206 -4.59 -2.61 -8.38
N VAL A 207 -4.49 -3.93 -8.22
CA VAL A 207 -3.18 -4.59 -8.02
C VAL A 207 -2.34 -4.50 -9.30
N GLN A 208 -2.95 -4.63 -10.49
CA GLN A 208 -2.24 -4.36 -11.75
C GLN A 208 -1.74 -2.90 -11.81
N GLY A 209 -2.54 -1.97 -11.30
CA GLY A 209 -2.15 -0.56 -11.19
C GLY A 209 -0.96 -0.31 -10.24
N MET A 210 -0.80 -1.11 -9.18
CA MET A 210 0.37 -1.07 -8.29
C MET A 210 1.63 -1.59 -8.99
N LEU A 211 1.51 -2.70 -9.72
CA LEU A 211 2.63 -3.38 -10.39
C LEU A 211 3.21 -2.57 -11.55
N ARG A 212 2.35 -1.87 -12.29
CA ARG A 212 2.71 -1.22 -13.56
C ARG A 212 3.90 -0.28 -13.43
N GLY A 213 3.90 0.57 -12.41
CA GLY A 213 5.00 1.52 -12.20
C GLY A 213 6.36 0.85 -12.01
N ILE A 214 6.40 -0.25 -11.25
CA ILE A 214 7.62 -1.03 -11.01
C ILE A 214 8.12 -1.67 -12.32
N TYR A 215 7.22 -2.22 -13.14
CA TYR A 215 7.60 -2.75 -14.47
C TYR A 215 8.13 -1.64 -15.38
N ASP A 216 7.49 -0.47 -15.39
CA ASP A 216 7.93 0.64 -16.23
C ASP A 216 9.32 1.13 -15.82
N PHE A 217 9.57 1.28 -14.52
CA PHE A 217 10.87 1.69 -14.02
C PHE A 217 11.97 0.62 -14.25
N ALA A 218 11.65 -0.65 -14.05
CA ALA A 218 12.61 -1.75 -14.28
C ALA A 218 13.11 -1.86 -15.72
N LYS A 219 12.42 -1.26 -16.70
CA LYS A 219 12.84 -1.19 -18.12
C LYS A 219 13.74 0.00 -18.44
N MET A 220 13.91 0.93 -17.49
CA MET A 220 14.70 2.14 -17.71
C MET A 220 16.20 1.85 -17.62
N PRO A 221 17.05 2.49 -18.44
CA PRO A 221 18.49 2.22 -18.47
C PRO A 221 19.18 2.34 -17.12
N VAL A 222 18.71 3.23 -16.25
CA VAL A 222 19.29 3.47 -14.92
C VAL A 222 19.16 2.25 -14.00
N TRP A 223 18.16 1.39 -14.23
CA TRP A 223 17.96 0.15 -13.47
C TRP A 223 18.66 -1.00 -14.20
N ASN A 224 19.90 -1.23 -13.89
CA ASN A 224 20.75 -2.23 -14.55
C ASN A 224 20.94 -3.52 -13.74
N PHE A 225 20.08 -3.77 -12.75
CA PHE A 225 20.06 -4.99 -11.95
C PHE A 225 19.13 -6.06 -12.55
N ASP A 226 19.39 -7.32 -12.20
CA ASP A 226 18.61 -8.50 -12.59
C ASP A 226 17.48 -8.85 -11.62
N PHE A 227 17.16 -7.93 -10.69
CA PHE A 227 16.07 -8.05 -9.72
C PHE A 227 15.12 -6.84 -9.79
N ALA A 228 13.97 -6.95 -9.12
CA ALA A 228 12.95 -5.91 -9.15
C ALA A 228 13.33 -4.68 -8.31
N PRO A 229 12.98 -3.46 -8.76
CA PRO A 229 13.17 -2.24 -7.97
C PRO A 229 12.16 -2.12 -6.83
N HIS A 230 12.51 -1.31 -5.82
CA HIS A 230 11.75 -1.12 -4.60
C HIS A 230 10.63 -0.07 -4.74
N ASP A 231 10.91 1.11 -5.31
CA ASP A 231 9.98 2.25 -5.39
C ASP A 231 10.13 3.05 -6.69
N LEU A 232 9.29 4.07 -6.85
CA LEU A 232 9.27 4.93 -8.05
C LEU A 232 9.82 6.33 -7.78
N GLY A 233 10.12 6.67 -6.53
CA GLY A 233 10.57 7.99 -6.12
C GLY A 233 9.96 8.44 -4.79
N THR A 234 10.03 9.74 -4.51
CA THR A 234 9.41 10.36 -3.33
C THR A 234 8.10 11.04 -3.71
N TYR A 235 6.99 10.71 -3.01
CA TYR A 235 5.69 11.33 -3.28
C TYR A 235 5.79 12.85 -3.34
N PRO A 236 5.20 13.53 -4.32
CA PRO A 236 4.38 13.03 -5.44
C PRO A 236 5.15 12.77 -6.74
N TRP A 237 6.45 12.55 -6.68
CA TRP A 237 7.35 12.44 -7.84
C TRP A 237 7.78 11.00 -8.10
N CYS A 238 7.20 10.35 -9.12
CA CYS A 238 7.75 9.13 -9.69
C CYS A 238 8.86 9.52 -10.68
N SER A 239 10.05 9.75 -10.16
CA SER A 239 11.22 10.25 -10.91
C SER A 239 12.40 9.27 -10.93
N GLY A 240 12.18 8.06 -10.47
CA GLY A 240 13.14 6.99 -10.29
C GLY A 240 13.30 6.62 -8.83
N GLN A 241 13.60 5.34 -8.56
CA GLN A 241 13.75 4.82 -7.20
C GLN A 241 14.66 5.70 -6.36
N ILE A 242 14.25 5.95 -5.12
CA ILE A 242 15.06 6.72 -4.17
C ILE A 242 15.77 5.82 -3.17
N TYR A 243 15.19 4.68 -2.83
CA TYR A 243 15.76 3.74 -1.89
C TYR A 243 17.07 3.15 -2.41
N GLY A 244 18.08 3.08 -1.55
CA GLY A 244 19.39 2.54 -1.93
C GLY A 244 20.16 3.32 -2.98
N THR A 245 19.90 4.64 -3.12
CA THR A 245 20.76 5.52 -3.94
C THR A 245 22.15 5.68 -3.31
N ALA A 246 23.16 5.75 -4.15
CA ALA A 246 24.55 5.89 -3.71
C ALA A 246 24.79 7.16 -2.89
N GLN A 247 25.49 7.00 -1.78
CA GLN A 247 25.85 8.07 -0.83
C GLN A 247 27.10 8.82 -1.29
N ARG A 248 27.14 9.27 -2.54
CA ARG A 248 28.27 10.01 -3.09
C ARG A 248 27.79 11.29 -3.76
N ASP A 249 28.67 12.27 -3.81
CA ASP A 249 28.44 13.56 -4.46
C ASP A 249 29.25 13.60 -5.75
N ASP A 250 28.60 13.36 -6.87
CA ASP A 250 29.22 13.36 -8.19
C ASP A 250 28.25 13.89 -9.27
N LYS A 251 28.61 13.71 -10.53
CA LYS A 251 27.79 14.14 -11.68
C LYS A 251 26.38 13.55 -11.68
N TYR A 252 26.17 12.38 -11.08
CA TYR A 252 24.93 11.61 -11.15
C TYR A 252 24.20 11.50 -9.80
N CYS A 253 24.92 11.58 -8.70
CA CYS A 253 24.41 11.38 -7.35
C CYS A 253 24.70 12.60 -6.48
N CYS A 254 23.76 12.98 -5.62
CA CYS A 254 23.97 14.03 -4.61
C CYS A 254 23.63 13.55 -3.18
N GLY A 255 23.82 12.26 -2.95
CA GLY A 255 23.59 11.60 -1.67
C GLY A 255 22.11 11.35 -1.35
N MET A 256 21.82 10.31 -0.58
CA MET A 256 20.44 9.91 -0.24
C MET A 256 19.69 11.00 0.54
N TYR A 257 20.33 11.66 1.48
CA TYR A 257 19.70 12.71 2.29
C TYR A 257 19.31 13.96 1.49
N SER A 258 20.02 14.28 0.42
CA SER A 258 19.65 15.42 -0.42
C SER A 258 18.46 15.12 -1.32
N THR A 259 18.23 13.85 -1.68
CA THR A 259 17.07 13.43 -2.46
C THR A 259 15.78 13.39 -1.60
N TRP A 260 15.88 13.07 -0.33
CA TRP A 260 14.73 13.06 0.59
C TRP A 260 14.38 14.44 1.17
N ALA A 261 15.39 15.27 1.41
CA ALA A 261 15.25 16.51 2.16
C ALA A 261 14.94 17.75 1.30
N SER A 262 15.00 17.67 -0.03
CA SER A 262 14.82 18.84 -0.90
C SER A 262 13.93 18.58 -2.09
N PRO A 263 12.74 19.22 -2.13
CA PRO A 263 11.84 19.18 -3.28
C PRO A 263 12.49 19.73 -4.57
N ARG A 264 13.57 20.49 -4.44
CA ARG A 264 14.30 21.09 -5.58
C ARG A 264 15.28 20.14 -6.26
N THR A 265 15.54 18.98 -5.67
CA THR A 265 16.50 18.00 -6.16
C THR A 265 15.84 16.71 -6.66
N ASN A 266 14.60 16.77 -7.13
CA ASN A 266 14.04 15.67 -7.90
C ASN A 266 14.90 15.43 -9.13
N GLN A 267 15.85 14.49 -9.01
CA GLN A 267 16.98 14.34 -9.89
C GLN A 267 16.63 13.68 -11.21
N MET A 268 15.34 13.43 -11.47
CA MET A 268 14.94 12.72 -12.69
C MET A 268 15.84 11.49 -12.90
N LEU A 269 15.97 10.65 -11.86
CA LEU A 269 16.86 9.49 -11.86
C LEU A 269 16.56 8.54 -13.03
N TYR A 270 15.30 8.47 -13.42
CA TYR A 270 14.84 7.66 -14.55
C TYR A 270 15.51 8.04 -15.89
N LEU A 271 16.07 9.25 -16.01
CA LEU A 271 16.80 9.71 -17.22
C LEU A 271 18.30 9.39 -17.17
N ARG A 272 18.78 8.82 -16.08
CA ARG A 272 20.22 8.50 -15.97
C ARG A 272 20.56 7.27 -16.82
N PRO A 273 21.74 7.26 -17.45
CA PRO A 273 22.19 6.09 -18.20
C PRO A 273 22.60 4.94 -17.27
N ALA A 274 22.69 3.73 -17.82
CA ALA A 274 23.05 2.53 -17.07
C ALA A 274 24.41 2.63 -16.36
N GLU A 275 25.39 3.29 -16.98
CA GLU A 275 26.74 3.50 -16.45
C GLU A 275 26.82 4.54 -15.32
N SER A 276 25.70 5.15 -14.95
CA SER A 276 25.68 6.15 -13.87
C SER A 276 25.88 5.55 -12.48
N GLU A 277 25.66 4.24 -12.32
CA GLU A 277 25.81 3.52 -11.05
C GLU A 277 25.12 4.25 -9.87
N VAL A 278 23.90 4.74 -10.10
CA VAL A 278 23.15 5.54 -9.12
C VAL A 278 22.81 4.73 -7.88
N TYR A 279 22.68 3.41 -8.00
CA TYR A 279 22.21 2.53 -6.93
C TYR A 279 23.31 1.64 -6.38
N GLU A 280 23.29 1.43 -5.05
CA GLU A 280 24.17 0.50 -4.35
C GLU A 280 23.47 -0.83 -4.13
N LYS A 281 24.05 -1.93 -4.63
CA LYS A 281 23.45 -3.27 -4.55
C LYS A 281 23.21 -3.74 -3.11
N ASN A 282 24.13 -3.45 -2.19
CA ASN A 282 24.03 -3.83 -0.78
C ASN A 282 22.93 -3.10 0.00
N MET A 283 22.36 -2.04 -0.59
CA MET A 283 21.25 -1.29 -0.03
C MET A 283 19.91 -1.71 -0.63
N GLN A 284 19.87 -2.73 -1.49
CA GLN A 284 18.66 -3.21 -2.14
C GLN A 284 18.03 -4.40 -1.40
N MET A 285 16.79 -4.73 -1.79
CA MET A 285 16.01 -5.85 -1.25
C MET A 285 15.66 -6.88 -2.35
N PRO A 286 16.66 -7.51 -2.99
CA PRO A 286 16.43 -8.21 -4.25
C PRO A 286 15.50 -9.43 -4.14
N VAL A 287 15.62 -10.25 -3.08
CA VAL A 287 14.74 -11.41 -2.88
C VAL A 287 13.33 -10.97 -2.49
N GLU A 288 13.23 -9.91 -1.67
CA GLU A 288 11.97 -9.30 -1.26
C GLU A 288 11.17 -8.86 -2.48
N GLU A 289 11.76 -8.00 -3.32
CA GLU A 289 11.04 -7.34 -4.40
C GLU A 289 10.72 -8.28 -5.56
N CYS A 290 11.62 -9.20 -5.90
CA CYS A 290 11.31 -10.24 -6.88
C CYS A 290 10.12 -11.10 -6.43
N GLY A 291 10.11 -11.52 -5.15
CA GLY A 291 9.00 -12.28 -4.57
C GLY A 291 7.68 -11.50 -4.58
N ASN A 292 7.73 -10.22 -4.18
CA ASN A 292 6.57 -9.33 -4.19
C ASN A 292 5.93 -9.26 -5.58
N MET A 293 6.73 -8.95 -6.60
CA MET A 293 6.23 -8.78 -7.97
C MET A 293 5.63 -10.06 -8.55
N LEU A 294 6.27 -11.22 -8.34
CA LEU A 294 5.77 -12.50 -8.84
C LEU A 294 4.47 -12.92 -8.13
N ILE A 295 4.41 -12.80 -6.80
CA ILE A 295 3.23 -13.21 -6.03
C ILE A 295 2.06 -12.27 -6.32
N MET A 296 2.28 -10.95 -6.33
CA MET A 296 1.23 -9.96 -6.63
C MET A 296 0.66 -10.16 -8.03
N GLN A 297 1.51 -10.40 -9.03
CA GLN A 297 1.05 -10.63 -10.41
C GLN A 297 0.21 -11.91 -10.52
N ALA A 298 0.65 -13.01 -9.93
CA ALA A 298 -0.10 -14.26 -9.88
C ALA A 298 -1.44 -14.09 -9.15
N ALA A 299 -1.43 -13.40 -8.01
CA ALA A 299 -2.62 -13.16 -7.20
C ALA A 299 -3.66 -12.30 -7.93
N ALA A 300 -3.22 -11.24 -8.62
CA ALA A 300 -4.10 -10.38 -9.40
C ALA A 300 -4.83 -11.17 -10.49
N ILE A 301 -4.10 -11.95 -11.29
CA ILE A 301 -4.69 -12.77 -12.37
C ILE A 301 -5.63 -13.83 -11.77
N THR A 302 -5.21 -14.52 -10.71
CA THR A 302 -6.03 -15.55 -10.05
C THR A 302 -7.33 -14.95 -9.51
N ALA A 303 -7.30 -13.72 -9.00
CA ALA A 303 -8.46 -13.00 -8.49
C ALA A 303 -9.36 -12.42 -9.61
N GLY A 304 -8.96 -12.51 -10.88
CA GLY A 304 -9.75 -12.14 -12.05
C GLY A 304 -9.29 -10.89 -12.79
N ALA A 305 -8.10 -10.35 -12.49
CA ALA A 305 -7.51 -9.26 -13.30
C ALA A 305 -7.08 -9.77 -14.68
N ASP A 306 -6.96 -8.85 -15.63
CA ASP A 306 -6.50 -9.15 -16.98
C ASP A 306 -5.02 -9.59 -16.98
N LYS A 307 -4.68 -10.57 -17.80
CA LYS A 307 -3.33 -11.14 -17.85
C LYS A 307 -2.35 -10.39 -18.77
N SER A 308 -2.82 -9.42 -19.52
CA SER A 308 -2.01 -8.69 -20.52
C SER A 308 -0.78 -8.03 -19.91
N LEU A 309 -0.87 -7.51 -18.70
CA LEU A 309 0.28 -6.92 -18.01
C LEU A 309 1.40 -7.95 -17.77
N ALA A 310 1.05 -9.19 -17.44
CA ALA A 310 2.03 -10.26 -17.29
C ALA A 310 2.62 -10.67 -18.65
N GLU A 311 1.80 -10.69 -19.72
CA GLU A 311 2.27 -10.96 -21.09
C GLU A 311 3.28 -9.90 -21.55
N GLU A 312 2.96 -8.61 -21.36
CA GLU A 312 3.84 -7.47 -21.70
C GLU A 312 5.17 -7.47 -20.95
N ASN A 313 5.19 -8.02 -19.74
CA ASN A 313 6.32 -7.97 -18.81
C ASN A 313 6.95 -9.36 -18.56
N PHE A 314 6.65 -10.34 -19.40
CA PHE A 314 7.06 -11.72 -19.17
C PHE A 314 8.58 -11.89 -19.04
N SER A 315 9.37 -11.14 -19.80
CA SER A 315 10.83 -11.17 -19.73
C SER A 315 11.39 -10.73 -18.37
N LEU A 316 10.77 -9.70 -17.75
CA LEU A 316 11.13 -9.27 -16.40
C LEU A 316 10.77 -10.34 -15.36
N LEU A 317 9.54 -10.87 -15.43
CA LEU A 317 9.09 -11.95 -14.55
C LEU A 317 10.01 -13.18 -14.64
N ALA A 318 10.42 -13.56 -15.85
CA ALA A 318 11.36 -14.66 -16.08
C ALA A 318 12.78 -14.36 -15.58
N GLY A 319 13.21 -13.10 -15.58
CA GLY A 319 14.45 -12.65 -14.96
C GLY A 319 14.39 -12.75 -13.43
N TRP A 320 13.32 -12.24 -12.84
CA TRP A 320 13.14 -12.18 -11.39
C TRP A 320 12.97 -13.57 -10.74
N VAL A 321 12.29 -14.50 -11.41
CA VAL A 321 12.23 -15.88 -10.90
C VAL A 321 13.58 -16.58 -10.93
N LYS A 322 14.43 -16.32 -11.95
CA LYS A 322 15.81 -16.82 -11.97
C LYS A 322 16.65 -16.27 -10.84
N TYR A 323 16.44 -14.99 -10.48
CA TYR A 323 17.08 -14.42 -9.31
C TYR A 323 16.69 -15.18 -8.03
N LEU A 324 15.40 -15.48 -7.84
CA LEU A 324 14.93 -16.26 -6.69
C LEU A 324 15.49 -17.70 -6.67
N GLU A 325 15.62 -18.36 -7.82
CA GLU A 325 16.29 -19.67 -7.92
C GLU A 325 17.73 -19.64 -7.42
N GLY A 326 18.46 -18.57 -7.79
CA GLY A 326 19.89 -18.44 -7.45
C GLY A 326 20.14 -18.05 -5.99
N PHE A 327 19.32 -17.16 -5.43
CA PHE A 327 19.60 -16.49 -4.16
C PHE A 327 18.54 -16.71 -3.07
N GLY A 328 17.36 -17.24 -3.40
CA GLY A 328 16.22 -17.32 -2.48
C GLY A 328 16.36 -18.39 -1.38
N LEU A 329 17.06 -19.52 -1.64
CA LEU A 329 17.22 -20.59 -0.64
C LEU A 329 18.13 -20.19 0.53
N SER A 330 19.04 -19.27 0.32
CA SER A 330 19.90 -18.71 1.35
C SER A 330 20.09 -17.21 1.09
N PRO A 331 19.09 -16.39 1.43
CA PRO A 331 19.19 -14.96 1.22
C PRO A 331 20.45 -14.39 1.85
N GLU A 332 21.19 -13.61 1.08
CA GLU A 332 22.39 -12.90 1.57
C GLU A 332 22.00 -11.88 2.66
N ASN A 333 22.96 -11.18 3.22
CA ASN A 333 22.70 -10.13 4.20
C ASN A 333 22.03 -8.94 3.51
N GLN A 334 20.70 -8.92 3.52
CA GLN A 334 19.86 -7.91 2.90
C GLN A 334 18.72 -7.47 3.82
N LEU A 335 18.08 -6.36 3.47
CA LEU A 335 16.85 -5.91 4.09
C LEU A 335 15.65 -6.70 3.53
N CYS A 336 14.52 -6.59 4.18
CA CYS A 336 13.20 -7.05 3.73
C CYS A 336 12.17 -5.98 4.09
N THR A 337 10.88 -6.20 3.83
CA THR A 337 9.81 -5.24 4.17
C THR A 337 9.82 -4.79 5.65
N ASP A 338 10.42 -5.59 6.54
CA ASP A 338 10.65 -5.21 7.94
C ASP A 338 12.05 -4.56 8.11
N ASP A 339 12.41 -3.64 7.22
CA ASP A 339 13.72 -2.97 7.11
C ASP A 339 14.11 -2.21 8.37
N PHE A 340 13.13 -1.73 9.14
CA PHE A 340 13.32 -1.13 10.46
C PHE A 340 13.99 -2.09 11.48
N ALA A 341 13.95 -3.40 11.23
CA ALA A 341 14.60 -4.41 12.04
C ALA A 341 16.04 -4.72 11.57
N GLY A 342 16.51 -4.06 10.50
CA GLY A 342 17.87 -4.16 9.97
C GLY A 342 18.12 -5.36 9.05
N HIS A 343 19.35 -5.42 8.51
CA HIS A 343 19.81 -6.49 7.63
C HIS A 343 19.86 -7.84 8.35
N LEU A 344 19.48 -8.89 7.64
CA LEU A 344 19.50 -10.26 8.16
C LEU A 344 19.88 -11.26 7.07
N ALA A 345 21.03 -11.93 7.26
CA ALA A 345 21.43 -13.05 6.41
C ALA A 345 20.66 -14.32 6.77
N GLY A 346 20.32 -15.12 5.76
CA GLY A 346 19.62 -16.39 5.98
C GLY A 346 18.22 -16.22 6.56
N ASN A 347 17.54 -15.10 6.29
CA ASN A 347 16.18 -14.82 6.72
C ASN A 347 15.21 -15.88 6.19
N VAL A 348 14.64 -16.68 7.12
CA VAL A 348 13.77 -17.81 6.78
C VAL A 348 12.47 -17.33 6.12
N ASN A 349 11.93 -16.20 6.55
CA ASN A 349 10.71 -15.66 5.95
C ASN A 349 10.92 -15.15 4.52
N LEU A 350 12.12 -14.65 4.19
CA LEU A 350 12.51 -14.34 2.80
C LEU A 350 12.64 -15.61 1.94
N THR A 351 13.18 -16.70 2.51
CA THR A 351 13.21 -17.98 1.79
C THR A 351 11.81 -18.49 1.48
N VAL A 352 10.87 -18.35 2.41
CA VAL A 352 9.45 -18.68 2.16
C VAL A 352 8.87 -17.82 1.03
N LYS A 353 9.14 -16.52 1.03
CA LYS A 353 8.73 -15.62 -0.08
C LYS A 353 9.30 -16.09 -1.42
N ALA A 354 10.57 -16.41 -1.48
CA ALA A 354 11.21 -16.89 -2.70
C ALA A 354 10.55 -18.19 -3.21
N LEU A 355 10.32 -19.14 -2.31
CA LEU A 355 9.65 -20.40 -2.62
C LEU A 355 8.25 -20.18 -3.22
N VAL A 356 7.43 -19.35 -2.57
CA VAL A 356 6.09 -19.01 -3.05
C VAL A 356 6.17 -18.25 -4.37
N GLY A 357 7.15 -17.35 -4.53
CA GLY A 357 7.39 -16.59 -5.77
C GLY A 357 7.75 -17.49 -6.96
N ILE A 358 8.57 -18.53 -6.75
CA ILE A 358 8.93 -19.51 -7.79
C ILE A 358 7.67 -20.26 -8.28
N GLU A 359 6.83 -20.74 -7.36
CA GLU A 359 5.60 -21.42 -7.72
C GLU A 359 4.56 -20.44 -8.32
N ALA A 360 4.52 -19.20 -7.86
CA ALA A 360 3.67 -18.16 -8.43
C ALA A 360 4.03 -17.89 -9.91
N PHE A 361 5.31 -17.95 -10.27
CA PHE A 361 5.72 -17.87 -11.68
C PHE A 361 5.23 -19.05 -12.50
N SER A 362 5.25 -20.29 -11.96
CA SER A 362 4.62 -21.45 -12.60
C SER A 362 3.14 -21.18 -12.89
N LEU A 363 2.44 -20.61 -11.91
CA LEU A 363 1.03 -20.26 -12.06
C LEU A 363 0.80 -19.18 -13.14
N ILE A 364 1.64 -18.14 -13.20
CA ILE A 364 1.61 -17.14 -14.28
C ILE A 364 1.81 -17.81 -15.63
N CYS A 365 2.77 -18.71 -15.76
CA CYS A 365 3.03 -19.46 -17.00
C CYS A 365 1.78 -20.23 -17.45
N ARG A 366 1.04 -20.88 -16.55
CA ARG A 366 -0.22 -21.57 -16.89
C ARG A 366 -1.28 -20.60 -17.44
N PHE A 367 -1.48 -19.46 -16.80
CA PHE A 367 -2.41 -18.43 -17.28
C PHE A 367 -2.04 -17.92 -18.68
N LEU A 368 -0.74 -17.91 -18.99
CA LEU A 368 -0.23 -17.49 -20.30
C LEU A 368 -0.14 -18.63 -21.33
N GLY A 369 -0.61 -19.85 -20.99
CA GLY A 369 -0.57 -21.02 -21.89
C GLY A 369 0.83 -21.61 -22.12
N LYS A 370 1.78 -21.34 -21.22
CA LYS A 370 3.18 -21.81 -21.28
C LYS A 370 3.34 -23.06 -20.41
N GLU A 371 2.63 -24.13 -20.74
CA GLU A 371 2.48 -25.33 -19.88
C GLU A 371 3.80 -26.05 -19.58
N GLU A 372 4.71 -26.16 -20.56
CA GLU A 372 6.02 -26.81 -20.35
C GLU A 372 6.84 -26.06 -19.32
N LEU A 373 6.91 -24.74 -19.46
CA LEU A 373 7.63 -23.87 -18.52
C LEU A 373 6.96 -23.85 -17.13
N ALA A 374 5.62 -23.89 -17.09
CA ALA A 374 4.88 -24.02 -15.85
C ALA A 374 5.25 -25.29 -15.09
N GLY A 375 5.27 -26.45 -15.79
CA GLY A 375 5.69 -27.72 -15.20
C GLY A 375 7.15 -27.72 -14.72
N GLU A 376 8.05 -27.05 -15.45
CA GLU A 376 9.44 -26.88 -15.05
C GLU A 376 9.53 -26.14 -13.71
N TYR A 377 8.87 -24.99 -13.57
CA TYR A 377 8.94 -24.17 -12.35
C TYR A 377 8.17 -24.78 -11.18
N GLU A 378 7.10 -25.51 -11.40
CA GLU A 378 6.44 -26.31 -10.37
C GLU A 378 7.40 -27.36 -9.77
N ASN A 379 8.16 -28.08 -10.62
CA ASN A 379 9.16 -29.03 -10.15
C ASN A 379 10.31 -28.35 -9.39
N LYS A 380 10.77 -27.19 -9.86
CA LYS A 380 11.78 -26.39 -9.18
C LYS A 380 11.30 -25.93 -7.80
N ALA A 381 10.06 -25.44 -7.69
CA ALA A 381 9.48 -25.03 -6.41
C ALA A 381 9.41 -26.22 -5.42
N ARG A 382 9.02 -27.40 -5.86
CA ARG A 382 9.02 -28.62 -5.02
C ARG A 382 10.42 -28.98 -4.56
N THR A 383 11.40 -28.99 -5.45
CA THR A 383 12.82 -29.25 -5.11
C THR A 383 13.34 -28.21 -4.11
N PHE A 384 12.97 -26.95 -4.30
CA PHE A 384 13.34 -25.86 -3.38
C PHE A 384 12.67 -26.05 -2.00
N ALA A 385 11.39 -26.47 -1.95
CA ALA A 385 10.68 -26.78 -0.72
C ALA A 385 11.32 -27.94 0.04
N ASP A 386 11.76 -28.98 -0.65
CA ASP A 386 12.46 -30.12 -0.02
C ASP A 386 13.81 -29.68 0.58
N ALA A 387 14.58 -28.89 -0.17
CA ALA A 387 15.84 -28.33 0.33
C ALA A 387 15.61 -27.39 1.54
N PHE A 388 14.56 -26.60 1.51
CA PHE A 388 14.15 -25.72 2.61
C PHE A 388 13.82 -26.53 3.87
N ARG A 389 12.99 -27.59 3.76
CA ARG A 389 12.62 -28.46 4.88
C ARG A 389 13.85 -29.11 5.53
N VAL A 390 14.81 -29.55 4.73
CA VAL A 390 16.08 -30.09 5.26
C VAL A 390 16.86 -29.05 6.06
N LYS A 391 16.85 -27.77 5.60
CA LYS A 391 17.58 -26.70 6.29
C LYS A 391 16.95 -26.26 7.61
N VAL A 392 15.62 -26.18 7.68
CA VAL A 392 14.91 -25.67 8.88
C VAL A 392 14.56 -26.78 9.89
N GLY A 393 14.50 -28.04 9.44
CA GLY A 393 14.07 -29.15 10.28
C GLY A 393 12.56 -29.16 10.59
N PRO A 394 12.08 -30.02 11.48
CA PRO A 394 10.66 -30.24 11.76
C PRO A 394 10.09 -29.35 12.87
N HIS A 395 10.82 -28.34 13.31
CA HIS A 395 10.42 -27.45 14.41
C HIS A 395 9.73 -26.18 13.93
N ILE A 396 9.37 -25.31 14.88
CA ILE A 396 8.94 -23.94 14.58
C ILE A 396 10.04 -23.26 13.75
N LEU A 397 9.62 -22.57 12.69
CA LEU A 397 10.54 -21.96 11.75
C LEU A 397 11.32 -20.80 12.43
N PRO A 398 12.66 -20.88 12.49
CA PRO A 398 13.44 -19.85 13.17
C PRO A 398 13.41 -18.50 12.42
N LEU A 399 13.88 -17.44 13.05
CA LEU A 399 14.06 -16.13 12.42
C LEU A 399 15.04 -16.20 11.25
N SER A 400 16.18 -16.87 11.45
CA SER A 400 17.22 -17.10 10.43
C SER A 400 17.78 -18.50 10.54
N TYR A 401 18.42 -18.97 9.47
CA TYR A 401 19.08 -20.27 9.49
C TYR A 401 20.14 -20.35 10.59
N GLY A 402 20.13 -21.47 11.34
CA GLY A 402 21.02 -21.70 12.48
C GLY A 402 20.63 -20.94 13.74
N GLY A 403 19.54 -20.17 13.72
CA GLY A 403 19.00 -19.54 14.93
C GLY A 403 18.43 -20.59 15.89
N THR A 404 18.87 -20.56 17.15
CA THR A 404 18.30 -21.37 18.22
C THR A 404 17.36 -20.51 19.06
N ASP A 405 16.22 -21.07 19.45
CA ASP A 405 15.22 -20.40 20.30
C ASP A 405 14.71 -19.06 19.74
N THR A 406 14.71 -18.92 18.40
CA THR A 406 14.21 -17.73 17.69
C THR A 406 12.95 -18.04 16.90
N PHE A 407 12.10 -17.04 16.69
CA PHE A 407 10.97 -17.09 15.77
C PHE A 407 10.75 -15.75 15.08
N SER A 408 9.99 -15.74 14.00
CA SER A 408 9.32 -14.56 13.45
C SER A 408 7.96 -14.96 12.90
N ILE A 409 7.04 -14.02 12.75
CA ILE A 409 5.78 -14.28 12.05
C ILE A 409 6.11 -14.63 10.59
N LYS A 410 5.69 -15.83 10.15
CA LYS A 410 5.94 -16.35 8.79
C LYS A 410 4.81 -15.94 7.83
N TYR A 411 4.51 -14.65 7.78
CA TYR A 411 3.42 -14.10 6.98
C TYR A 411 3.52 -14.47 5.49
N ASN A 412 4.71 -14.65 4.94
CA ASN A 412 4.89 -15.03 3.54
C ASN A 412 4.34 -16.43 3.17
N ILE A 413 3.95 -17.26 4.15
CA ILE A 413 3.25 -18.53 3.89
C ILE A 413 1.82 -18.27 3.36
N LEU A 414 1.24 -17.09 3.58
CA LEU A 414 -0.16 -16.82 3.25
C LEU A 414 -0.52 -17.21 1.81
N PHE A 415 0.28 -16.82 0.83
CA PHE A 415 -0.03 -17.10 -0.58
C PHE A 415 0.21 -18.56 -0.98
N ASP A 416 1.08 -19.32 -0.28
CA ASP A 416 1.14 -20.77 -0.40
C ASP A 416 -0.21 -21.40 -0.05
N LYS A 417 -0.82 -20.94 1.04
CA LYS A 417 -2.15 -21.39 1.49
C LYS A 417 -3.27 -20.93 0.57
N LEU A 418 -3.30 -19.64 0.19
CA LEU A 418 -4.37 -19.07 -0.62
C LEU A 418 -4.46 -19.68 -2.02
N PHE A 419 -3.30 -19.91 -2.65
CA PHE A 419 -3.22 -20.56 -3.96
C PHE A 419 -3.43 -22.08 -3.88
N GLY A 420 -3.28 -22.68 -2.71
CA GLY A 420 -3.37 -24.13 -2.51
C GLY A 420 -2.14 -24.88 -3.00
N PHE A 421 -0.97 -24.25 -3.00
CA PHE A 421 0.30 -24.87 -3.44
C PHE A 421 0.76 -25.99 -2.50
N SER A 422 0.59 -25.81 -1.20
CA SER A 422 0.96 -26.79 -0.16
C SER A 422 2.46 -27.10 -0.11
N LEU A 423 3.31 -26.13 -0.43
CA LEU A 423 4.76 -26.28 -0.40
C LEU A 423 5.29 -26.31 1.04
N ILE A 424 4.69 -25.55 1.94
CA ILE A 424 5.07 -25.49 3.36
C ILE A 424 4.38 -26.60 4.17
N GLY A 425 3.16 -26.97 3.81
CA GLY A 425 2.38 -27.99 4.52
C GLY A 425 1.48 -27.42 5.61
N GLN A 426 0.30 -28.03 5.76
CA GLN A 426 -0.70 -27.57 6.73
C GLN A 426 -0.26 -27.76 8.17
N GLU A 427 0.50 -28.82 8.44
CA GLU A 427 1.05 -29.13 9.78
C GLU A 427 1.98 -28.01 10.29
N VAL A 428 2.78 -27.41 9.41
CA VAL A 428 3.64 -26.27 9.75
C VAL A 428 2.79 -25.04 10.04
N CYS A 429 1.78 -24.75 9.21
CA CYS A 429 0.86 -23.64 9.44
C CYS A 429 0.15 -23.76 10.81
N GLU A 430 -0.30 -24.95 11.17
CA GLU A 430 -0.97 -25.19 12.46
C GLU A 430 -0.01 -25.10 13.65
N ALA A 431 1.22 -25.58 13.51
CA ALA A 431 2.25 -25.45 14.54
C ALA A 431 2.64 -23.98 14.77
N GLU A 432 2.89 -23.22 13.68
CA GLU A 432 3.22 -21.80 13.74
C GLU A 432 2.09 -20.98 14.39
N THR A 433 0.83 -21.18 13.97
CA THR A 433 -0.30 -20.46 14.54
C THR A 433 -0.50 -20.77 16.02
N ALA A 434 -0.38 -22.03 16.44
CA ALA A 434 -0.43 -22.40 17.85
C ALA A 434 0.70 -21.75 18.67
N TYR A 435 1.91 -21.69 18.10
CA TYR A 435 3.04 -21.05 18.75
C TYR A 435 2.86 -19.53 18.85
N TYR A 436 2.34 -18.86 17.82
CA TYR A 436 2.05 -17.43 17.85
C TYR A 436 0.99 -17.07 18.90
N ILE A 437 -0.05 -17.90 19.06
CA ILE A 437 -1.04 -17.72 20.12
C ILE A 437 -0.37 -17.79 21.51
N GLN A 438 0.52 -18.78 21.72
CA GLN A 438 1.26 -18.91 22.97
C GLN A 438 2.18 -17.71 23.26
N LYS A 439 2.74 -17.07 22.21
CA LYS A 439 3.62 -15.91 22.31
C LYS A 439 2.90 -14.57 22.32
N SER A 440 1.59 -14.56 22.11
CA SER A 440 0.79 -13.32 22.06
C SER A 440 0.79 -12.59 23.37
N ASN A 441 1.03 -11.29 23.31
CA ASN A 441 0.87 -10.33 24.38
C ASN A 441 -0.55 -9.72 24.33
N ARG A 442 -0.81 -8.70 25.15
CA ARG A 442 -2.11 -8.01 25.23
C ARG A 442 -2.62 -7.51 23.88
N PHE A 443 -1.74 -7.06 23.00
CA PHE A 443 -2.07 -6.43 21.72
C PHE A 443 -1.55 -7.20 20.50
N GLY A 444 -1.09 -8.43 20.66
CA GLY A 444 -0.69 -9.32 19.59
C GLY A 444 0.63 -10.04 19.82
N VAL A 445 0.96 -10.92 18.90
CA VAL A 445 2.25 -11.63 18.90
C VAL A 445 3.34 -10.65 18.44
N PRO A 446 4.52 -10.63 19.08
CA PRO A 446 5.68 -9.90 18.57
C PRO A 446 6.04 -10.31 17.14
N LEU A 447 6.57 -9.39 16.36
CA LEU A 447 7.01 -9.67 14.98
C LEU A 447 8.04 -10.80 14.94
N ASP A 448 8.99 -10.74 15.86
CA ASP A 448 10.03 -11.75 16.05
C ASP A 448 10.64 -11.68 17.47
N THR A 449 11.68 -12.44 17.72
CA THR A 449 12.35 -12.52 19.02
C THR A 449 13.25 -11.35 19.36
N ARG A 450 13.46 -10.40 18.47
CA ARG A 450 14.41 -9.29 18.72
C ARG A 450 13.80 -8.17 19.56
N GLU A 451 12.48 -7.92 19.41
CA GLU A 451 11.77 -6.82 20.08
C GLU A 451 10.33 -7.21 20.39
N ASP A 452 9.64 -6.45 21.25
CA ASP A 452 8.23 -6.67 21.59
C ASP A 452 7.23 -5.94 20.70
N TYR A 453 7.70 -5.26 19.66
CA TYR A 453 6.79 -4.66 18.67
C TYR A 453 6.24 -5.69 17.68
N THR A 454 5.15 -5.31 17.03
CA THR A 454 4.47 -6.12 16.02
C THR A 454 3.90 -5.27 14.90
N LYS A 455 3.34 -5.94 13.88
CA LYS A 455 2.61 -5.31 12.78
C LYS A 455 1.23 -5.94 12.62
N ALA A 456 0.21 -5.08 12.59
CA ALA A 456 -1.18 -5.53 12.48
C ALA A 456 -1.46 -6.35 11.23
N ASP A 457 -0.98 -5.90 10.07
CA ASP A 457 -1.11 -6.59 8.79
C ASP A 457 -0.56 -8.02 8.85
N TRP A 458 0.65 -8.20 9.39
CA TRP A 458 1.28 -9.52 9.50
C TRP A 458 0.58 -10.44 10.50
N ILE A 459 0.02 -9.91 11.59
CA ILE A 459 -0.82 -10.70 12.49
C ILE A 459 -2.05 -11.24 11.75
N LEU A 460 -2.71 -10.42 10.94
CA LEU A 460 -3.89 -10.84 10.20
C LEU A 460 -3.53 -11.83 9.07
N TRP A 461 -2.34 -11.72 8.46
CA TRP A 461 -1.84 -12.72 7.53
C TRP A 461 -1.59 -14.06 8.24
N ALA A 462 -0.98 -14.03 9.43
CA ALA A 462 -0.77 -15.22 10.25
C ALA A 462 -2.10 -15.86 10.71
N ALA A 463 -3.10 -15.04 11.06
CA ALA A 463 -4.43 -15.51 11.43
C ALA A 463 -5.14 -16.26 10.27
N ALA A 464 -4.81 -15.92 9.02
CA ALA A 464 -5.33 -16.61 7.85
C ALA A 464 -4.64 -17.96 7.55
N LEU A 465 -3.57 -18.32 8.24
CA LEU A 465 -2.87 -19.61 8.03
C LEU A 465 -3.63 -20.81 8.58
N THR A 466 -4.45 -20.63 9.60
CA THR A 466 -5.24 -21.73 10.19
C THR A 466 -6.66 -21.80 9.62
N ASP A 467 -7.23 -22.99 9.56
CA ASP A 467 -8.66 -23.23 9.23
C ASP A 467 -9.53 -23.27 10.48
N ASP A 468 -8.93 -23.28 11.66
CA ASP A 468 -9.60 -23.24 12.96
C ASP A 468 -10.01 -21.78 13.27
N LYS A 469 -11.33 -21.56 13.35
CA LYS A 469 -11.91 -20.23 13.60
C LYS A 469 -11.49 -19.67 14.97
N GLU A 470 -11.41 -20.51 16.00
CA GLU A 470 -11.04 -20.07 17.36
C GLU A 470 -9.56 -19.61 17.39
N LYS A 471 -8.67 -20.34 16.73
CA LYS A 471 -7.27 -19.92 16.59
C LYS A 471 -7.14 -18.64 15.77
N CYS A 472 -7.90 -18.50 14.70
CA CYS A 472 -7.94 -17.27 13.90
C CYS A 472 -8.36 -16.08 14.77
N GLU A 473 -9.46 -16.21 15.54
CA GLU A 473 -9.93 -15.18 16.49
C GLU A 473 -8.90 -14.90 17.60
N ALA A 474 -8.24 -15.91 18.13
CA ALA A 474 -7.21 -15.76 19.16
C ALA A 474 -6.00 -14.93 18.66
N LEU A 475 -5.67 -15.03 17.36
CA LEU A 475 -4.58 -14.25 16.76
C LEU A 475 -4.98 -12.80 16.47
N TYR A 476 -6.14 -12.54 15.86
CA TYR A 476 -6.53 -11.17 15.52
C TYR A 476 -7.24 -10.41 16.66
N GLY A 477 -7.82 -11.09 17.63
CA GLY A 477 -8.51 -10.46 18.76
C GLY A 477 -7.69 -9.39 19.50
N PRO A 478 -6.39 -9.63 19.77
CA PRO A 478 -5.50 -8.61 20.29
C PRO A 478 -5.40 -7.33 19.44
N VAL A 479 -5.56 -7.41 18.10
CA VAL A 479 -5.59 -6.24 17.22
C VAL A 479 -6.88 -5.44 17.42
N VAL A 480 -8.02 -6.10 17.69
CA VAL A 480 -9.26 -5.41 18.11
C VAL A 480 -9.03 -4.64 19.40
N ASN A 481 -8.35 -5.26 20.38
CA ASN A 481 -7.98 -4.61 21.64
C ASN A 481 -7.07 -3.41 21.41
N TYR A 482 -6.09 -3.54 20.50
CA TYR A 482 -5.20 -2.44 20.11
C TYR A 482 -6.00 -1.25 19.56
N LEU A 483 -6.87 -1.47 18.59
CA LEU A 483 -7.72 -0.40 18.00
C LEU A 483 -8.59 0.30 19.05
N ALA A 484 -9.11 -0.44 20.03
CA ALA A 484 -9.96 0.11 21.08
C ALA A 484 -9.19 0.86 22.19
N GLN A 485 -7.97 0.44 22.49
CA GLN A 485 -7.29 0.80 23.74
C GLN A 485 -5.92 1.46 23.55
N THR A 486 -5.42 1.59 22.31
CA THR A 486 -4.12 2.25 22.07
C THR A 486 -4.08 3.66 22.69
N PRO A 487 -3.03 4.02 23.41
CA PRO A 487 -2.89 5.37 23.95
C PRO A 487 -2.54 6.40 22.87
N SER A 488 -2.04 5.97 21.71
CA SER A 488 -1.47 6.86 20.69
C SER A 488 -2.50 7.72 19.95
N ARG A 489 -3.77 7.30 19.86
CA ARG A 489 -4.89 8.07 19.29
C ARG A 489 -4.61 8.71 17.92
N VAL A 490 -3.90 8.00 17.06
CA VAL A 490 -3.60 8.36 15.68
C VAL A 490 -4.39 7.48 14.70
N PRO A 491 -4.43 7.81 13.41
CA PRO A 491 -4.89 6.86 12.39
C PRO A 491 -4.17 5.53 12.56
N PHE A 492 -4.82 4.43 12.14
CA PHE A 492 -4.35 3.07 12.41
C PHE A 492 -2.84 2.92 12.16
N GLY A 493 -2.05 2.94 13.24
CA GLY A 493 -0.61 2.67 13.21
C GLY A 493 -0.40 1.18 13.07
N ASP A 494 0.22 0.75 11.99
CA ASP A 494 0.44 -0.67 11.72
C ASP A 494 1.58 -1.27 12.55
N TRP A 495 2.56 -0.46 12.98
CA TRP A 495 3.73 -0.86 13.76
C TRP A 495 3.64 -0.32 15.20
N TYR A 496 3.49 -1.21 16.16
CA TYR A 496 3.25 -0.86 17.57
C TYR A 496 3.79 -1.91 18.54
N TYR A 497 3.95 -1.54 19.80
CA TYR A 497 4.38 -2.46 20.85
C TYR A 497 3.26 -3.40 21.28
N SER A 498 3.48 -4.71 21.16
CA SER A 498 2.49 -5.76 21.44
C SER A 498 2.08 -5.84 22.93
N THR A 499 2.92 -5.35 23.83
CA THR A 499 2.67 -5.35 25.28
C THR A 499 1.84 -4.18 25.76
N ARG A 500 2.09 -2.94 25.25
CA ARG A 500 1.48 -1.70 25.75
C ARG A 500 0.63 -0.93 24.72
N GLY A 501 0.75 -1.25 23.43
CA GLY A 501 -0.09 -0.69 22.37
C GLY A 501 0.29 0.72 21.92
N ASP A 502 1.44 1.26 22.34
CA ASP A 502 1.97 2.50 21.75
C ASP A 502 2.46 2.23 20.33
N ILE A 503 2.20 3.16 19.40
CA ILE A 503 2.82 3.11 18.07
C ILE A 503 4.34 3.28 18.21
N VAL A 504 5.08 2.62 17.31
CA VAL A 504 6.53 2.84 17.21
C VAL A 504 6.79 4.07 16.32
N HIS A 505 6.30 4.06 15.09
CA HIS A 505 6.50 5.18 14.18
C HIS A 505 5.40 5.29 13.11
N PHE A 506 5.13 4.21 12.35
CA PHE A 506 4.30 4.24 11.16
C PHE A 506 2.83 4.51 11.46
N ILE A 507 2.25 5.51 10.82
CA ILE A 507 0.83 5.83 10.90
C ILE A 507 0.29 6.07 9.48
N ASN A 508 -1.00 5.78 9.30
CA ASN A 508 -1.73 6.11 8.06
C ASN A 508 -1.15 5.48 6.79
N ARG A 509 -0.55 4.29 6.87
CA ARG A 509 0.00 3.57 5.70
C ARG A 509 -1.04 2.66 5.05
N SER A 510 -0.80 2.33 3.76
CA SER A 510 -1.68 1.46 2.96
C SER A 510 -1.63 0.00 3.38
N VAL A 511 -0.57 -0.45 4.03
CA VAL A 511 -0.31 -1.86 4.42
C VAL A 511 -1.45 -2.50 5.21
N VAL A 512 -2.26 -1.69 5.91
CA VAL A 512 -3.43 -2.19 6.66
C VAL A 512 -4.50 -2.83 5.76
N GLY A 513 -4.42 -2.69 4.44
CA GLY A 513 -5.19 -3.50 3.49
C GLY A 513 -4.96 -5.00 3.68
N GLY A 514 -3.80 -5.38 4.22
CA GLY A 514 -3.45 -6.74 4.62
C GLY A 514 -4.35 -7.32 5.70
N CYS A 515 -5.00 -6.48 6.48
CA CYS A 515 -5.97 -6.93 7.48
C CYS A 515 -7.17 -7.66 6.87
N PHE A 516 -7.36 -7.61 5.56
CA PHE A 516 -8.37 -8.36 4.82
C PHE A 516 -7.95 -9.81 4.47
N ALA A 517 -6.76 -10.27 4.86
CA ALA A 517 -6.28 -11.62 4.56
C ALA A 517 -7.23 -12.75 5.06
N PRO A 518 -7.80 -12.73 6.28
CA PRO A 518 -8.76 -13.74 6.71
C PRO A 518 -10.04 -13.75 5.85
N LEU A 519 -10.51 -12.57 5.43
CA LEU A 519 -11.69 -12.46 4.58
C LEU A 519 -11.40 -12.92 3.14
N LEU A 520 -10.23 -12.60 2.60
CA LEU A 520 -9.78 -13.10 1.31
C LEU A 520 -9.72 -14.63 1.31
N LYS A 521 -9.15 -15.23 2.36
CA LYS A 521 -9.15 -16.69 2.52
C LYS A 521 -10.57 -17.26 2.56
N ALA A 522 -11.45 -16.68 3.38
CA ALA A 522 -12.85 -17.15 3.51
C ALA A 522 -13.63 -17.04 2.19
N SER A 523 -13.28 -16.10 1.32
CA SER A 523 -13.91 -15.92 0.00
C SER A 523 -13.51 -17.01 -1.01
N GLY A 524 -12.38 -17.68 -0.82
CA GLY A 524 -11.79 -18.64 -1.77
C GLY A 524 -11.31 -18.03 -3.09
N LYS A 525 -11.30 -16.70 -3.23
CA LYS A 525 -11.08 -15.99 -4.51
C LYS A 525 -9.71 -16.25 -5.14
N CYS A 526 -8.68 -16.52 -4.34
CA CYS A 526 -7.34 -16.83 -4.81
C CYS A 526 -7.05 -18.33 -4.89
N ASN A 527 -8.01 -19.20 -4.60
CA ASN A 527 -7.79 -20.64 -4.64
C ASN A 527 -7.73 -21.13 -6.08
N VAL A 528 -6.58 -21.69 -6.47
CA VAL A 528 -6.39 -22.34 -7.77
C VAL A 528 -6.88 -23.77 -7.63
N LYS A 529 -8.03 -24.08 -8.21
CA LYS A 529 -8.49 -25.47 -8.32
C LYS A 529 -7.52 -26.22 -9.25
N ARG A 530 -6.68 -27.05 -8.66
CA ARG A 530 -5.77 -27.98 -9.35
C ARG A 530 -6.51 -29.25 -9.76
#